data_f8bf00c61d07474eef9d096d601077a5
#
_entry.id   f8bf00c61d07474eef9d096d601077a5
#
_cell.length_a   1.000
_cell.length_b   1.000
_cell.length_c   1.000
_cell.angle_alpha   90.00
_cell.angle_beta   90.00
_cell.angle_gamma   90.00
#
_symmetry.space_group_name_H-M   'P 1'
#
loop_
_entity.id
_entity.type
_entity.pdbx_description
1 polymer ?
#
loop_
_entity_poly.entity_id
_entity_poly.type
_entity_poly.pdbx_seq_one_letter_code
_entity_poly.pdbx_strand_id
1 'polypeptide(L)'
;MNDILSAIRPDVVALERVTHALVARFGARVVTNETVRMQHANTLTWVAAQAPDIVVYPETTEEVAEIVKICAAHRIPMVPFGTGTSFEGHTNAPFGGVSIDMNRMNAVLAVHAEDLDCVVQPGVTRKQVNEFIRDTGLFFPIDPGADASLGGMVSTRASGTNAVRYGTMKDNVISLTAVLPNGEIIHTASRAKKSSAGYDLTRLLVGSEGTLGIITEITLKLYGIPEAISAGICPFPSVKAACDATIMTIQSGIPVARIELADEVQVKAFNVHSKLTLPETPMLFVEFHGSESSVKEQAERFRDIAAEFGGGPFEWATK
;
A
#
# COMPACT_ATOMS: atom_id res chain seq x y z
N MET A 1 -10.71 24.26 -19.64
CA MET A 1 -9.80 23.39 -18.87
C MET A 1 -8.66 22.81 -19.73
N ASN A 2 -8.93 22.41 -21.00
CA ASN A 2 -7.90 21.89 -21.92
C ASN A 2 -6.79 22.90 -22.27
N ASP A 3 -7.10 24.19 -22.41
CA ASP A 3 -6.14 25.23 -22.81
C ASP A 3 -5.11 25.57 -21.70
N ILE A 4 -5.51 25.42 -20.43
CA ILE A 4 -4.60 25.68 -19.30
C ILE A 4 -3.57 24.54 -19.18
N LEU A 5 -3.97 23.29 -19.44
CA LEU A 5 -3.10 22.13 -19.37
C LEU A 5 -2.09 22.07 -20.53
N SER A 6 -2.49 22.53 -21.74
CA SER A 6 -1.56 22.60 -22.88
C SER A 6 -0.45 23.64 -22.68
N ALA A 7 -0.73 24.72 -21.95
CA ALA A 7 0.25 25.76 -21.64
C ALA A 7 1.30 25.35 -20.59
N ILE A 8 1.12 24.21 -19.91
CA ILE A 8 1.99 23.73 -18.82
C ILE A 8 2.82 22.50 -19.25
N ARG A 9 2.54 21.91 -20.41
CA ARG A 9 3.35 20.79 -20.94
C ARG A 9 4.79 21.24 -21.21
N PRO A 10 5.77 20.30 -21.04
CA PRO A 10 7.16 20.60 -21.32
C PRO A 10 7.38 21.09 -22.75
N ASP A 11 8.37 21.96 -22.91
CA ASP A 11 8.87 22.32 -24.23
C ASP A 11 9.35 21.07 -24.99
N VAL A 12 9.01 20.96 -26.27
CA VAL A 12 9.33 19.80 -27.11
C VAL A 12 10.85 19.60 -27.20
N VAL A 13 11.63 20.69 -27.33
CA VAL A 13 13.09 20.62 -27.41
C VAL A 13 13.70 20.12 -26.08
N ALA A 14 13.15 20.56 -24.95
CA ALA A 14 13.57 20.08 -23.63
C ALA A 14 13.25 18.58 -23.47
N LEU A 15 12.09 18.14 -23.91
CA LEU A 15 11.68 16.73 -23.88
C LEU A 15 12.59 15.86 -24.75
N GLU A 16 12.91 16.30 -25.98
CA GLU A 16 13.86 15.60 -26.86
C GLU A 16 15.25 15.46 -26.24
N ARG A 17 15.77 16.52 -25.62
CA ARG A 17 17.06 16.49 -24.91
C ARG A 17 17.08 15.48 -23.78
N VAL A 18 16.01 15.47 -22.95
CA VAL A 18 15.86 14.49 -21.86
C VAL A 18 15.76 13.08 -22.41
N THR A 19 14.96 12.89 -23.48
CA THR A 19 14.84 11.57 -24.13
C THR A 19 16.21 11.06 -24.59
N HIS A 20 16.99 11.88 -25.30
CA HIS A 20 18.31 11.52 -25.76
C HIS A 20 19.26 11.21 -24.60
N ALA A 21 19.27 12.02 -23.54
CA ALA A 21 20.12 11.80 -22.36
C ALA A 21 19.76 10.48 -21.65
N LEU A 22 18.47 10.22 -21.44
CA LEU A 22 17.99 8.98 -20.84
C LEU A 22 18.31 7.75 -21.70
N VAL A 23 18.09 7.82 -23.02
CA VAL A 23 18.39 6.71 -23.94
C VAL A 23 19.89 6.45 -23.98
N ALA A 24 20.74 7.49 -24.02
CA ALA A 24 22.20 7.34 -24.02
C ALA A 24 22.68 6.63 -22.73
N ARG A 25 22.00 6.85 -21.60
CA ARG A 25 22.41 6.30 -20.29
C ARG A 25 21.79 4.95 -19.98
N PHE A 26 20.52 4.76 -20.29
CA PHE A 26 19.73 3.59 -19.88
C PHE A 26 19.32 2.66 -21.04
N GLY A 27 19.58 3.07 -22.28
CA GLY A 27 19.36 2.24 -23.48
C GLY A 27 17.92 1.72 -23.61
N ALA A 28 17.76 0.41 -23.75
CA ALA A 28 16.47 -0.26 -23.91
C ALA A 28 15.53 -0.14 -22.68
N ARG A 29 16.03 0.38 -21.55
CA ARG A 29 15.21 0.66 -20.37
C ARG A 29 14.44 1.99 -20.45
N VAL A 30 14.59 2.73 -21.55
CA VAL A 30 13.81 3.93 -21.88
C VAL A 30 12.87 3.60 -23.02
N VAL A 31 11.58 3.81 -22.79
CA VAL A 31 10.53 3.43 -23.74
C VAL A 31 9.63 4.62 -24.05
N THR A 32 9.44 4.90 -25.35
CA THR A 32 8.56 5.96 -25.86
C THR A 32 7.35 5.40 -26.63
N ASN A 33 7.23 4.07 -26.69
CA ASN A 33 6.13 3.39 -27.37
C ASN A 33 4.79 3.73 -26.71
N GLU A 34 3.80 4.09 -27.52
CA GLU A 34 2.48 4.55 -27.07
C GLU A 34 1.77 3.51 -26.19
N THR A 35 1.82 2.23 -26.55
CA THR A 35 1.16 1.17 -25.78
C THR A 35 1.71 1.09 -24.36
N VAL A 36 3.02 1.15 -24.18
CA VAL A 36 3.65 1.14 -22.86
C VAL A 36 3.31 2.40 -22.08
N ARG A 37 3.36 3.57 -22.72
CA ARG A 37 2.99 4.85 -22.09
C ARG A 37 1.53 4.83 -21.61
N MET A 38 0.62 4.29 -22.40
CA MET A 38 -0.81 4.15 -22.04
C MET A 38 -1.01 3.19 -20.87
N GLN A 39 -0.21 2.14 -20.72
CA GLN A 39 -0.25 1.26 -19.56
C GLN A 39 0.07 2.00 -18.25
N HIS A 40 0.91 3.03 -18.31
CA HIS A 40 1.27 3.89 -17.17
C HIS A 40 0.24 4.98 -16.86
N ALA A 41 -0.83 5.07 -17.64
CA ALA A 41 -1.98 5.95 -17.42
C ALA A 41 -3.28 5.17 -17.19
N ASN A 42 -3.25 3.84 -17.34
CA ASN A 42 -4.42 2.99 -17.18
C ASN A 42 -4.63 2.63 -15.71
N THR A 43 -5.26 3.52 -14.96
CA THR A 43 -5.54 3.36 -13.55
C THR A 43 -7.03 3.12 -13.31
N LEU A 44 -7.38 2.45 -12.21
CA LEU A 44 -8.76 2.19 -11.79
C LEU A 44 -9.40 3.45 -11.18
N THR A 45 -9.42 4.54 -11.93
CA THR A 45 -9.97 5.84 -11.49
C THR A 45 -10.99 6.37 -12.50
N TRP A 46 -11.86 7.29 -12.05
CA TRP A 46 -12.77 8.04 -12.92
C TRP A 46 -12.04 9.12 -13.76
N VAL A 47 -10.81 9.45 -13.43
CA VAL A 47 -9.98 10.40 -14.18
C VAL A 47 -9.59 9.78 -15.51
N ALA A 48 -9.76 10.55 -16.60
CA ALA A 48 -9.35 10.11 -17.93
C ALA A 48 -7.84 9.80 -17.97
N ALA A 49 -7.46 8.72 -18.66
CA ALA A 49 -6.08 8.31 -18.81
C ALA A 49 -5.22 9.40 -19.47
N GLN A 50 -4.10 9.74 -18.87
CA GLN A 50 -3.15 10.77 -19.32
C GLN A 50 -1.75 10.17 -19.30
N ALA A 51 -1.30 9.72 -20.49
CA ALA A 51 -0.02 9.04 -20.63
C ALA A 51 1.17 9.99 -20.45
N PRO A 52 2.27 9.48 -19.83
CA PRO A 52 3.57 10.17 -19.86
C PRO A 52 4.14 10.19 -21.28
N ASP A 53 5.14 11.02 -21.53
CA ASP A 53 5.85 11.07 -22.81
C ASP A 53 6.93 9.97 -22.90
N ILE A 54 7.51 9.60 -21.76
CA ILE A 54 8.61 8.62 -21.64
C ILE A 54 8.32 7.72 -20.43
N VAL A 55 8.71 6.44 -20.54
CA VAL A 55 8.79 5.51 -19.40
C VAL A 55 10.24 5.09 -19.24
N VAL A 56 10.77 5.12 -18.01
CA VAL A 56 12.12 4.65 -17.69
C VAL A 56 12.10 3.68 -16.51
N TYR A 57 12.93 2.63 -16.60
CA TYR A 57 13.01 1.54 -15.64
C TYR A 57 14.38 1.54 -14.92
N PRO A 58 14.52 2.24 -13.78
CA PRO A 58 15.72 2.15 -12.95
C PRO A 58 15.85 0.80 -12.25
N GLU A 59 17.07 0.45 -11.86
CA GLU A 59 17.40 -0.77 -11.12
C GLU A 59 18.08 -0.46 -9.78
N THR A 60 18.57 0.79 -9.59
CA THR A 60 19.24 1.23 -8.34
C THR A 60 18.80 2.63 -7.91
N THR A 61 19.04 2.95 -6.64
CA THR A 61 18.79 4.29 -6.07
C THR A 61 19.58 5.38 -6.80
N GLU A 62 20.82 5.09 -7.17
CA GLU A 62 21.69 6.01 -7.88
C GLU A 62 21.17 6.31 -9.29
N GLU A 63 20.62 5.30 -9.97
CA GLU A 63 19.97 5.50 -11.28
C GLU A 63 18.72 6.38 -11.17
N VAL A 64 17.91 6.20 -10.12
CA VAL A 64 16.79 7.11 -9.85
C VAL A 64 17.28 8.54 -9.64
N ALA A 65 18.33 8.73 -8.85
CA ALA A 65 18.92 10.05 -8.62
C ALA A 65 19.45 10.70 -9.92
N GLU A 66 20.04 9.90 -10.81
CA GLU A 66 20.51 10.36 -12.11
C GLU A 66 19.34 10.78 -13.03
N ILE A 67 18.28 9.97 -13.10
CA ILE A 67 17.05 10.27 -13.85
C ILE A 67 16.43 11.58 -13.34
N VAL A 68 16.31 11.74 -12.03
CA VAL A 68 15.76 12.95 -11.41
C VAL A 68 16.61 14.18 -11.80
N LYS A 69 17.94 14.10 -11.71
CA LYS A 69 18.83 15.21 -12.09
C LYS A 69 18.68 15.60 -13.57
N ILE A 70 18.60 14.60 -14.46
CA ILE A 70 18.39 14.85 -15.90
C ILE A 70 17.05 15.56 -16.13
N CYS A 71 15.98 15.08 -15.52
CA CYS A 71 14.64 15.66 -15.68
C CYS A 71 14.56 17.08 -15.06
N ALA A 72 15.09 17.26 -13.84
CA ALA A 72 15.07 18.52 -13.11
C ALA A 72 15.82 19.63 -13.84
N ALA A 73 16.98 19.32 -14.44
CA ALA A 73 17.78 20.27 -15.23
C ALA A 73 16.99 20.89 -16.40
N HIS A 74 16.01 20.19 -16.93
CA HIS A 74 15.16 20.61 -18.03
C HIS A 74 13.72 20.91 -17.63
N ARG A 75 13.40 20.88 -16.32
CA ARG A 75 12.04 21.08 -15.79
C ARG A 75 11.00 20.12 -16.39
N ILE A 76 11.40 18.88 -16.66
CA ILE A 76 10.49 17.84 -17.13
C ILE A 76 9.77 17.21 -15.92
N PRO A 77 8.43 17.16 -15.92
CA PRO A 77 7.64 16.48 -14.88
C PRO A 77 8.03 15.01 -14.74
N MET A 78 7.96 14.50 -13.51
CA MET A 78 8.25 13.11 -13.18
C MET A 78 7.09 12.52 -12.40
N VAL A 79 6.72 11.28 -12.72
CA VAL A 79 5.67 10.52 -12.03
C VAL A 79 6.25 9.15 -11.68
N PRO A 80 6.52 8.84 -10.40
CA PRO A 80 6.91 7.50 -10.02
C PRO A 80 5.73 6.54 -10.18
N PHE A 81 6.01 5.33 -10.66
CA PHE A 81 5.01 4.33 -10.95
C PHE A 81 5.38 2.99 -10.32
N GLY A 82 4.42 2.33 -9.68
CA GLY A 82 4.53 0.97 -9.16
C GLY A 82 3.61 0.02 -9.93
N THR A 83 2.63 -0.58 -9.24
CA THR A 83 1.64 -1.49 -9.86
C THR A 83 0.42 -0.78 -10.46
N GLY A 84 0.27 0.53 -10.24
CA GLY A 84 -0.85 1.31 -10.78
C GLY A 84 -2.24 0.93 -10.23
N THR A 85 -2.30 0.30 -9.05
CA THR A 85 -3.54 -0.24 -8.47
C THR A 85 -4.32 0.76 -7.60
N SER A 86 -3.83 1.98 -7.44
CA SER A 86 -4.48 3.03 -6.67
C SER A 86 -5.66 3.66 -7.41
N PHE A 87 -6.67 4.12 -6.66
CA PHE A 87 -7.88 4.76 -7.19
C PHE A 87 -7.77 6.28 -7.33
N GLU A 88 -6.77 6.91 -6.72
CA GLU A 88 -6.63 8.37 -6.66
C GLU A 88 -6.22 9.00 -8.00
N GLY A 89 -5.66 8.23 -8.92
CA GLY A 89 -5.27 8.68 -10.25
C GLY A 89 -3.95 9.46 -10.28
N HIS A 90 -3.19 9.50 -9.20
CA HIS A 90 -1.91 10.24 -9.10
C HIS A 90 -0.80 9.69 -10.00
N THR A 91 -0.95 8.50 -10.57
CA THR A 91 -0.02 7.93 -11.57
C THR A 91 -0.26 8.45 -12.98
N ASN A 92 -1.35 9.20 -13.24
CA ASN A 92 -1.55 9.91 -14.48
C ASN A 92 -0.53 11.04 -14.65
N ALA A 93 -0.20 11.35 -15.89
CA ALA A 93 0.75 12.40 -16.26
C ALA A 93 0.06 13.57 -17.00
N PRO A 94 -0.76 14.41 -16.33
CA PRO A 94 -1.53 15.48 -16.98
C PRO A 94 -0.62 16.51 -17.68
N PHE A 95 0.60 16.62 -17.21
CA PHE A 95 1.62 17.50 -17.80
C PHE A 95 2.62 16.76 -18.70
N GLY A 96 2.37 15.49 -19.05
CA GLY A 96 3.35 14.66 -19.76
C GLY A 96 4.57 14.34 -18.90
N GLY A 97 5.76 14.32 -19.52
CA GLY A 97 7.01 14.06 -18.82
C GLY A 97 7.38 12.58 -18.71
N VAL A 98 8.12 12.23 -17.66
CA VAL A 98 8.72 10.92 -17.47
C VAL A 98 8.00 10.14 -16.39
N SER A 99 7.49 8.94 -16.72
CA SER A 99 7.09 7.94 -15.73
C SER A 99 8.32 7.12 -15.35
N ILE A 100 8.60 7.05 -14.05
CA ILE A 100 9.72 6.29 -13.49
C ILE A 100 9.14 5.00 -12.91
N ASP A 101 9.25 3.92 -13.67
CA ASP A 101 8.69 2.63 -13.29
C ASP A 101 9.65 1.86 -12.37
N MET A 102 9.23 1.70 -11.12
CA MET A 102 10.04 1.10 -10.06
C MET A 102 9.99 -0.46 -10.05
N ASN A 103 9.28 -1.09 -10.96
CA ASN A 103 9.06 -2.54 -10.92
C ASN A 103 10.35 -3.37 -11.09
N ARG A 104 11.42 -2.82 -11.64
CA ARG A 104 12.72 -3.49 -11.72
C ARG A 104 13.53 -3.40 -10.41
N MET A 105 13.14 -2.52 -9.50
CA MET A 105 13.70 -2.45 -8.15
C MET A 105 12.87 -3.37 -7.24
N ASN A 106 13.01 -4.68 -7.37
CA ASN A 106 12.14 -5.70 -6.77
C ASN A 106 12.88 -6.74 -5.91
N ALA A 107 14.01 -6.38 -5.34
CA ALA A 107 14.78 -7.25 -4.47
C ALA A 107 14.39 -7.07 -2.99
N VAL A 108 14.36 -8.17 -2.24
CA VAL A 108 14.45 -8.18 -0.77
C VAL A 108 15.94 -8.08 -0.43
N LEU A 109 16.37 -6.93 0.10
CA LEU A 109 17.78 -6.61 0.31
C LEU A 109 18.35 -7.25 1.57
N ALA A 110 17.56 -7.29 2.65
CA ALA A 110 17.95 -7.89 3.93
C ALA A 110 16.73 -8.33 4.75
N VAL A 111 16.90 -9.38 5.55
CA VAL A 111 15.92 -9.81 6.56
C VAL A 111 16.66 -9.94 7.90
N HIS A 112 16.20 -9.21 8.90
CA HIS A 112 16.74 -9.22 10.26
C HIS A 112 15.66 -9.81 11.19
N ALA A 113 15.59 -11.12 11.21
CA ALA A 113 14.51 -11.83 11.92
C ALA A 113 14.49 -11.54 13.42
N GLU A 114 15.67 -11.44 14.06
CA GLU A 114 15.78 -11.11 15.48
C GLU A 114 15.30 -9.68 15.81
N ASP A 115 15.45 -8.75 14.87
CA ASP A 115 15.01 -7.37 15.01
C ASP A 115 13.56 -7.15 14.55
N LEU A 116 12.94 -8.18 13.96
CA LEU A 116 11.60 -8.13 13.37
C LEU A 116 11.48 -7.02 12.31
N ASP A 117 12.45 -6.96 11.39
CA ASP A 117 12.40 -6.06 10.26
C ASP A 117 13.00 -6.68 8.98
N CYS A 118 12.69 -6.08 7.86
CA CYS A 118 13.34 -6.37 6.58
C CYS A 118 13.52 -5.09 5.76
N VAL A 119 14.50 -5.10 4.87
CA VAL A 119 14.75 -4.01 3.91
C VAL A 119 14.42 -4.50 2.52
N VAL A 120 13.59 -3.76 1.80
CA VAL A 120 13.11 -4.11 0.47
C VAL A 120 13.21 -2.94 -0.50
N GLN A 121 13.30 -3.25 -1.79
CA GLN A 121 13.14 -2.27 -2.86
C GLN A 121 11.65 -2.00 -3.13
N PRO A 122 11.29 -0.84 -3.70
CA PRO A 122 9.90 -0.36 -3.81
C PRO A 122 9.01 -1.19 -4.74
N GLY A 123 9.58 -1.90 -5.71
CA GLY A 123 8.85 -2.76 -6.65
C GLY A 123 8.44 -4.11 -6.07
N VAL A 124 8.98 -4.52 -4.92
CA VAL A 124 8.56 -5.75 -4.22
C VAL A 124 7.09 -5.64 -3.83
N THR A 125 6.29 -6.68 -4.10
CA THR A 125 4.89 -6.73 -3.64
C THR A 125 4.76 -7.34 -2.26
N ARG A 126 3.62 -7.09 -1.59
CA ARG A 126 3.32 -7.69 -0.29
C ARG A 126 3.38 -9.24 -0.34
N LYS A 127 2.86 -9.83 -1.40
CA LYS A 127 2.90 -11.29 -1.55
C LYS A 127 4.32 -11.80 -1.69
N GLN A 128 5.14 -11.12 -2.49
CA GLN A 128 6.55 -11.49 -2.68
C GLN A 128 7.35 -11.43 -1.38
N VAL A 129 7.20 -10.37 -0.57
CA VAL A 129 7.92 -10.30 0.71
C VAL A 129 7.46 -11.39 1.66
N ASN A 130 6.16 -11.66 1.79
CA ASN A 130 5.65 -12.69 2.68
C ASN A 130 6.06 -14.10 2.23
N GLU A 131 6.12 -14.36 0.92
CA GLU A 131 6.65 -15.61 0.38
C GLU A 131 8.15 -15.77 0.67
N PHE A 132 8.91 -14.68 0.53
CA PHE A 132 10.36 -14.69 0.78
C PHE A 132 10.70 -14.98 2.25
N ILE A 133 9.95 -14.40 3.20
CA ILE A 133 10.22 -14.52 4.64
C ILE A 133 9.47 -15.67 5.32
N ARG A 134 8.65 -16.45 4.62
CA ARG A 134 7.75 -17.47 5.20
C ARG A 134 8.42 -18.44 6.16
N ASP A 135 9.68 -18.82 5.86
CA ASP A 135 10.43 -19.82 6.65
C ASP A 135 11.05 -19.21 7.94
N THR A 136 10.90 -17.91 8.16
CA THR A 136 11.37 -17.22 9.37
C THR A 136 10.34 -17.22 10.50
N GLY A 137 9.09 -17.67 10.24
CA GLY A 137 7.98 -17.53 11.17
C GLY A 137 7.45 -16.12 11.32
N LEU A 138 7.83 -15.21 10.39
CA LEU A 138 7.42 -13.81 10.38
C LEU A 138 6.55 -13.49 9.15
N PHE A 139 5.79 -12.39 9.25
CA PHE A 139 5.00 -11.85 8.14
C PHE A 139 4.87 -10.34 8.20
N PHE A 140 4.57 -9.74 7.04
CA PHE A 140 4.18 -8.35 6.89
C PHE A 140 2.65 -8.25 6.79
N PRO A 141 1.97 -7.54 7.72
CA PRO A 141 0.53 -7.67 7.92
C PRO A 141 -0.34 -6.78 7.05
N ILE A 142 0.18 -5.70 6.43
CA ILE A 142 -0.66 -4.73 5.73
C ILE A 142 -1.17 -5.32 4.43
N ASP A 143 -2.50 -5.39 4.27
CA ASP A 143 -3.20 -6.20 3.28
C ASP A 143 -4.23 -5.40 2.47
N PRO A 144 -3.80 -4.43 1.65
CA PRO A 144 -4.73 -3.79 0.71
C PRO A 144 -5.34 -4.82 -0.24
N GLY A 145 -6.52 -4.52 -0.80
CA GLY A 145 -7.24 -5.44 -1.67
C GLY A 145 -6.47 -5.90 -2.92
N ALA A 146 -5.55 -5.07 -3.42
CA ALA A 146 -4.68 -5.40 -4.54
C ALA A 146 -3.32 -5.96 -4.08
N ASP A 147 -2.65 -6.78 -4.91
CA ASP A 147 -1.25 -7.12 -4.73
C ASP A 147 -0.38 -5.95 -5.21
N ALA A 148 -0.29 -4.93 -4.37
CA ALA A 148 0.39 -3.69 -4.68
C ALA A 148 1.89 -3.76 -4.37
N SER A 149 2.69 -2.97 -5.09
CA SER A 149 4.11 -2.75 -4.78
C SER A 149 4.27 -1.99 -3.46
N LEU A 150 5.25 -2.37 -2.66
CA LEU A 150 5.49 -1.77 -1.35
C LEU A 150 5.81 -0.28 -1.43
N GLY A 151 6.51 0.18 -2.48
CA GLY A 151 6.73 1.60 -2.74
C GLY A 151 5.42 2.36 -2.96
N GLY A 152 4.50 1.79 -3.75
CA GLY A 152 3.16 2.33 -3.94
C GLY A 152 2.36 2.35 -2.64
N MET A 153 2.39 1.25 -1.86
CA MET A 153 1.73 1.18 -0.56
C MET A 153 2.24 2.23 0.44
N VAL A 154 3.54 2.48 0.48
CA VAL A 154 4.12 3.56 1.31
C VAL A 154 3.66 4.92 0.81
N SER A 155 3.74 5.15 -0.51
CA SER A 155 3.39 6.44 -1.11
C SER A 155 1.93 6.83 -0.89
N THR A 156 1.00 5.86 -0.93
CA THR A 156 -0.43 6.11 -0.68
C THR A 156 -0.83 5.93 0.79
N ARG A 157 0.13 5.63 1.69
CA ARG A 157 -0.17 5.33 3.09
C ARG A 157 -1.22 4.23 3.21
N ALA A 158 -1.07 3.16 2.42
CA ALA A 158 -2.04 2.09 2.30
C ALA A 158 -2.43 1.49 3.65
N SER A 159 -3.67 1.04 3.71
CA SER A 159 -4.28 0.33 4.81
C SER A 159 -4.75 -1.05 4.33
N GLY A 160 -5.51 -1.76 5.16
CA GLY A 160 -6.12 -3.03 4.85
C GLY A 160 -6.97 -3.48 6.02
N THR A 161 -7.57 -4.65 5.91
CA THR A 161 -8.48 -5.19 6.93
C THR A 161 -7.75 -5.49 8.25
N ASN A 162 -6.45 -5.83 8.18
CA ASN A 162 -5.59 -6.05 9.35
C ASN A 162 -5.20 -4.76 10.10
N ALA A 163 -5.56 -3.57 9.59
CA ALA A 163 -5.09 -2.31 10.15
C ALA A 163 -5.61 -2.03 11.56
N VAL A 164 -6.76 -2.57 11.94
CA VAL A 164 -7.31 -2.42 13.31
C VAL A 164 -6.36 -3.00 14.37
N ARG A 165 -5.60 -4.05 14.04
CA ARG A 165 -4.61 -4.68 14.93
C ARG A 165 -3.20 -4.18 14.70
N TYR A 166 -2.78 -4.11 13.44
CA TYR A 166 -1.38 -3.91 13.08
C TYR A 166 -1.05 -2.49 12.64
N GLY A 167 -2.05 -1.61 12.56
CA GLY A 167 -1.88 -0.26 12.01
C GLY A 167 -1.84 -0.27 10.48
N THR A 168 -1.50 0.88 9.91
CA THR A 168 -1.35 1.10 8.46
C THR A 168 0.12 1.08 8.04
N MET A 169 0.41 1.39 6.78
CA MET A 169 1.80 1.59 6.33
C MET A 169 2.55 2.62 7.18
N LYS A 170 1.88 3.68 7.65
CA LYS A 170 2.47 4.67 8.56
C LYS A 170 3.11 4.05 9.80
N ASP A 171 2.49 3.01 10.36
CA ASP A 171 2.88 2.38 11.61
C ASP A 171 3.91 1.27 11.39
N ASN A 172 4.05 0.81 10.14
CA ASN A 172 4.83 -0.35 9.75
C ASN A 172 6.08 -0.04 8.90
N VAL A 173 6.29 1.23 8.54
CA VAL A 173 7.53 1.69 7.91
C VAL A 173 8.44 2.28 8.98
N ILE A 174 9.65 1.70 9.12
CA ILE A 174 10.64 2.12 10.10
C ILE A 174 11.51 3.24 9.54
N SER A 175 12.01 3.07 8.32
CA SER A 175 12.84 4.06 7.63
C SER A 175 12.72 3.92 6.11
N LEU A 176 13.14 4.96 5.39
CA LEU A 176 13.13 5.03 3.94
C LEU A 176 14.47 5.55 3.43
N THR A 177 14.89 5.05 2.27
CA THR A 177 15.80 5.74 1.37
C THR A 177 14.96 6.38 0.25
N ALA A 178 15.18 7.65 -0.03
CA ALA A 178 14.43 8.36 -1.05
C ALA A 178 15.32 9.34 -1.82
N VAL A 179 14.92 9.63 -3.06
CA VAL A 179 15.56 10.63 -3.93
C VAL A 179 14.68 11.87 -3.94
N LEU A 180 15.25 13.00 -3.50
CA LEU A 180 14.58 14.30 -3.49
C LEU A 180 14.49 14.90 -4.92
N PRO A 181 13.63 15.91 -5.15
CA PRO A 181 13.49 16.55 -6.48
C PRO A 181 14.75 17.18 -7.08
N ASN A 182 15.76 17.44 -6.25
CA ASN A 182 17.09 17.90 -6.69
C ASN A 182 18.07 16.75 -7.02
N GLY A 183 17.62 15.48 -6.85
CA GLY A 183 18.43 14.29 -7.06
C GLY A 183 19.37 13.94 -5.89
N GLU A 184 19.19 14.55 -4.73
CA GLU A 184 19.89 14.11 -3.51
C GLU A 184 19.24 12.84 -2.95
N ILE A 185 20.09 11.91 -2.50
CA ILE A 185 19.65 10.69 -1.82
C ILE A 185 19.63 10.98 -0.32
N ILE A 186 18.50 10.69 0.32
CA ILE A 186 18.35 10.85 1.76
C ILE A 186 17.95 9.52 2.43
N HIS A 187 18.36 9.39 3.69
CA HIS A 187 17.87 8.33 4.61
C HIS A 187 17.07 9.00 5.71
N THR A 188 15.82 8.60 5.90
CA THR A 188 14.90 9.29 6.81
C THR A 188 15.16 8.97 8.28
N ALA A 189 15.63 7.77 8.59
CA ALA A 189 15.95 7.28 9.93
C ALA A 189 16.89 6.07 9.86
N SER A 190 17.36 5.63 11.02
CA SER A 190 18.00 4.31 11.16
C SER A 190 16.94 3.20 11.30
N ARG A 191 17.37 1.93 11.38
CA ARG A 191 16.50 0.77 11.67
C ARG A 191 15.98 0.72 13.12
N ALA A 192 16.37 1.64 13.98
CA ALA A 192 15.93 1.65 15.37
C ALA A 192 14.41 1.96 15.45
N LYS A 193 13.64 1.07 16.09
CA LYS A 193 12.19 1.23 16.28
C LYS A 193 11.80 2.41 17.17
N LYS A 194 12.74 2.91 17.99
CA LYS A 194 12.54 4.03 18.90
C LYS A 194 13.60 5.09 18.67
N SER A 195 13.17 6.31 18.41
CA SER A 195 14.03 7.50 18.35
C SER A 195 13.30 8.69 18.98
N SER A 196 14.07 9.53 19.66
CA SER A 196 13.60 10.82 20.19
C SER A 196 14.24 12.01 19.45
N ALA A 197 14.94 11.76 18.34
CA ALA A 197 15.74 12.76 17.64
C ALA A 197 15.01 13.32 16.42
N GLY A 198 14.82 14.65 16.42
CA GLY A 198 14.43 15.42 15.25
C GLY A 198 13.00 15.21 14.76
N TYR A 199 12.76 15.70 13.54
CA TYR A 199 11.50 15.52 12.82
C TYR A 199 11.37 14.11 12.27
N ASP A 200 10.16 13.59 12.20
CA ASP A 200 9.85 12.29 11.61
C ASP A 200 9.72 12.40 10.07
N LEU A 201 10.85 12.37 9.39
CA LEU A 201 10.89 12.43 7.92
C LEU A 201 10.29 11.17 7.28
N THR A 202 10.33 10.03 7.98
CA THR A 202 9.69 8.80 7.50
C THR A 202 8.19 9.01 7.34
N ARG A 203 7.50 9.53 8.38
CA ARG A 203 6.05 9.80 8.33
C ARG A 203 5.68 10.94 7.41
N LEU A 204 6.61 11.87 7.15
CA LEU A 204 6.43 12.93 6.15
C LEU A 204 6.34 12.35 4.72
N LEU A 205 7.21 11.38 4.39
CA LEU A 205 7.22 10.74 3.07
C LEU A 205 6.14 9.67 2.89
N VAL A 206 5.71 9.00 3.98
CA VAL A 206 4.60 8.04 3.94
C VAL A 206 3.28 8.77 3.67
N GLY A 207 2.69 8.52 2.51
CA GLY A 207 1.48 9.20 2.03
C GLY A 207 1.76 10.45 1.19
N SER A 208 3.01 10.65 0.74
CA SER A 208 3.39 11.80 -0.10
C SER A 208 3.03 11.65 -1.58
N GLU A 209 2.67 10.44 -2.02
CA GLU A 209 2.26 10.12 -3.41
C GLU A 209 3.26 10.60 -4.47
N GLY A 210 4.57 10.54 -4.15
CA GLY A 210 5.64 10.98 -5.04
C GLY A 210 5.87 12.51 -5.10
N THR A 211 5.12 13.32 -4.35
CA THR A 211 5.22 14.79 -4.39
C THR A 211 6.45 15.35 -3.68
N LEU A 212 7.02 14.62 -2.72
CA LEU A 212 8.18 15.05 -1.93
C LEU A 212 9.48 14.36 -2.36
N GLY A 213 9.40 13.24 -3.05
CA GLY A 213 10.55 12.46 -3.51
C GLY A 213 10.14 11.07 -3.97
N ILE A 214 11.10 10.31 -4.50
CA ILE A 214 10.91 8.96 -5.03
C ILE A 214 11.53 7.98 -4.04
N ILE A 215 10.72 7.07 -3.49
CA ILE A 215 11.14 6.06 -2.52
C ILE A 215 11.87 4.95 -3.24
N THR A 216 13.08 4.60 -2.77
CA THR A 216 13.95 3.59 -3.40
C THR A 216 14.31 2.41 -2.51
N GLU A 217 14.20 2.57 -1.17
CA GLU A 217 14.31 1.46 -0.22
C GLU A 217 13.36 1.68 0.96
N ILE A 218 12.87 0.59 1.52
CA ILE A 218 11.88 0.59 2.59
C ILE A 218 12.31 -0.39 3.66
N THR A 219 12.48 0.08 4.89
CA THR A 219 12.61 -0.80 6.07
C THR A 219 11.23 -1.02 6.67
N LEU A 220 10.77 -2.27 6.66
CA LEU A 220 9.45 -2.70 7.12
C LEU A 220 9.54 -3.39 8.48
N LYS A 221 8.56 -3.12 9.34
CA LYS A 221 8.34 -3.85 10.57
C LYS A 221 7.63 -5.17 10.28
N LEU A 222 8.15 -6.26 10.82
CA LEU A 222 7.58 -7.61 10.73
C LEU A 222 6.94 -8.02 12.05
N TYR A 223 6.08 -9.05 11.97
CA TYR A 223 5.39 -9.62 13.11
C TYR A 223 5.49 -11.15 13.06
N GLY A 224 5.44 -11.79 14.23
CA GLY A 224 5.32 -13.25 14.31
C GLY A 224 3.99 -13.72 13.71
N ILE A 225 4.05 -14.80 12.95
CA ILE A 225 2.83 -15.49 12.48
C ILE A 225 2.06 -15.97 13.71
N PRO A 226 0.76 -15.65 13.87
CA PRO A 226 -0.02 -16.09 15.02
C PRO A 226 -0.15 -17.63 15.03
N GLU A 227 -0.04 -18.22 16.24
CA GLU A 227 -0.17 -19.67 16.46
C GLU A 227 -1.57 -20.17 16.04
N ALA A 228 -2.60 -19.37 16.33
CA ALA A 228 -3.98 -19.66 15.98
C ALA A 228 -4.69 -18.44 15.39
N ILE A 229 -5.59 -18.72 14.45
CA ILE A 229 -6.51 -17.76 13.85
C ILE A 229 -7.91 -18.29 14.00
N SER A 230 -8.83 -17.47 14.51
CA SER A 230 -10.25 -17.76 14.54
C SER A 230 -11.00 -16.65 13.82
N ALA A 231 -11.86 -17.00 12.89
CA ALA A 231 -12.69 -16.07 12.15
C ALA A 231 -14.17 -16.39 12.32
N GLY A 232 -15.02 -15.39 12.20
CA GLY A 232 -16.46 -15.61 12.32
C GLY A 232 -17.28 -14.49 11.69
N ILE A 233 -18.55 -14.81 11.50
CA ILE A 233 -19.55 -13.93 10.91
C ILE A 233 -20.69 -13.77 11.92
N CYS A 234 -21.13 -12.52 12.14
CA CYS A 234 -22.21 -12.19 13.05
C CYS A 234 -23.24 -11.27 12.37
N PRO A 235 -24.48 -11.71 12.10
CA PRO A 235 -25.53 -10.84 11.59
C PRO A 235 -26.10 -9.94 12.69
N PHE A 236 -26.55 -8.74 12.32
CA PHE A 236 -27.15 -7.75 13.22
C PHE A 236 -28.48 -7.23 12.69
N PRO A 237 -29.38 -6.75 13.58
CA PRO A 237 -30.69 -6.22 13.17
C PRO A 237 -30.60 -4.86 12.45
N SER A 238 -29.47 -4.15 12.58
CA SER A 238 -29.23 -2.86 11.93
C SER A 238 -27.73 -2.53 11.87
N VAL A 239 -27.36 -1.65 10.94
CA VAL A 239 -26.00 -1.08 10.87
C VAL A 239 -25.61 -0.43 12.21
N LYS A 240 -26.56 0.28 12.87
CA LYS A 240 -26.29 0.90 14.17
C LYS A 240 -25.90 -0.14 15.23
N ALA A 241 -26.63 -1.26 15.33
CA ALA A 241 -26.33 -2.31 16.28
C ALA A 241 -24.95 -2.93 16.04
N ALA A 242 -24.58 -3.18 14.79
CA ALA A 242 -23.23 -3.64 14.41
C ALA A 242 -22.14 -2.64 14.77
N CYS A 243 -22.37 -1.35 14.56
CA CYS A 243 -21.44 -0.29 14.96
C CYS A 243 -21.28 -0.21 16.48
N ASP A 244 -22.37 -0.25 17.24
CA ASP A 244 -22.35 -0.21 18.71
C ASP A 244 -21.56 -1.41 19.28
N ALA A 245 -21.76 -2.62 18.72
CA ALA A 245 -20.99 -3.81 19.09
C ALA A 245 -19.50 -3.65 18.75
N THR A 246 -19.16 -3.08 17.60
CA THR A 246 -17.77 -2.77 17.21
C THR A 246 -17.12 -1.79 18.20
N ILE A 247 -17.81 -0.70 18.54
CA ILE A 247 -17.34 0.31 19.51
C ILE A 247 -17.07 -0.35 20.86
N MET A 248 -18.02 -1.12 21.38
CA MET A 248 -17.88 -1.80 22.67
C MET A 248 -16.71 -2.81 22.64
N THR A 249 -16.55 -3.54 21.54
CA THR A 249 -15.45 -4.51 21.36
C THR A 249 -14.09 -3.82 21.48
N ILE A 250 -13.91 -2.70 20.78
CA ILE A 250 -12.65 -1.93 20.82
C ILE A 250 -12.43 -1.29 22.19
N GLN A 251 -13.49 -0.70 22.80
CA GLN A 251 -13.40 -0.09 24.13
C GLN A 251 -13.11 -1.12 25.23
N SER A 252 -13.54 -2.35 25.05
CA SER A 252 -13.25 -3.46 25.98
C SER A 252 -11.80 -4.00 25.83
N GLY A 253 -11.00 -3.44 24.94
CA GLY A 253 -9.61 -3.83 24.73
C GLY A 253 -9.44 -5.21 24.10
N ILE A 254 -10.43 -5.71 23.36
CA ILE A 254 -10.30 -6.96 22.61
C ILE A 254 -9.41 -6.68 21.38
N PRO A 255 -8.26 -7.36 21.25
CA PRO A 255 -7.32 -7.06 20.17
C PRO A 255 -7.73 -7.80 18.88
N VAL A 256 -8.89 -7.43 18.32
CA VAL A 256 -9.39 -8.00 17.06
C VAL A 256 -8.37 -7.80 15.94
N ALA A 257 -8.18 -8.83 15.10
CA ALA A 257 -7.29 -8.75 13.95
C ALA A 257 -7.98 -8.11 12.76
N ARG A 258 -9.28 -8.38 12.58
CA ARG A 258 -10.17 -7.77 11.59
C ARG A 258 -11.54 -7.57 12.19
N ILE A 259 -12.21 -6.50 11.79
CA ILE A 259 -13.61 -6.26 12.09
C ILE A 259 -14.21 -5.41 10.96
N GLU A 260 -14.91 -6.04 10.05
CA GLU A 260 -15.42 -5.45 8.82
C GLU A 260 -16.94 -5.48 8.82
N LEU A 261 -17.55 -4.31 8.57
CA LEU A 261 -18.99 -4.17 8.45
C LEU A 261 -19.40 -4.27 6.97
N ALA A 262 -20.36 -5.14 6.68
CA ALA A 262 -21.10 -5.15 5.44
C ALA A 262 -22.57 -4.80 5.72
N ASP A 263 -23.15 -3.88 4.93
CA ASP A 263 -24.58 -3.64 4.95
C ASP A 263 -25.35 -4.72 4.17
N GLU A 264 -26.67 -4.67 4.21
CA GLU A 264 -27.55 -5.64 3.53
C GLU A 264 -27.33 -5.68 2.00
N VAL A 265 -26.99 -4.54 1.39
CA VAL A 265 -26.74 -4.45 -0.06
C VAL A 265 -25.42 -5.14 -0.42
N GLN A 266 -24.40 -4.93 0.40
CA GLN A 266 -23.10 -5.57 0.21
C GLN A 266 -23.17 -7.08 0.48
N VAL A 267 -23.90 -7.52 1.51
CA VAL A 267 -24.14 -8.95 1.78
C VAL A 267 -24.86 -9.63 0.60
N LYS A 268 -25.89 -8.97 0.04
CA LYS A 268 -26.55 -9.43 -1.18
C LYS A 268 -25.58 -9.57 -2.36
N ALA A 269 -24.70 -8.59 -2.55
CA ALA A 269 -23.67 -8.65 -3.59
C ALA A 269 -22.70 -9.82 -3.37
N PHE A 270 -22.29 -10.09 -2.12
CA PHE A 270 -21.48 -11.27 -1.76
C PHE A 270 -22.19 -12.57 -2.09
N ASN A 271 -23.49 -12.69 -1.74
CA ASN A 271 -24.29 -13.87 -2.06
C ASN A 271 -24.33 -14.16 -3.56
N VAL A 272 -24.56 -13.12 -4.38
CA VAL A 272 -24.58 -13.26 -5.86
C VAL A 272 -23.21 -13.63 -6.40
N HIS A 273 -22.16 -12.89 -6.01
CA HIS A 273 -20.81 -13.06 -6.55
C HIS A 273 -20.17 -14.39 -6.16
N SER A 274 -20.29 -14.75 -4.89
CA SER A 274 -19.60 -15.92 -4.31
C SER A 274 -20.52 -17.14 -4.14
N LYS A 275 -21.78 -17.06 -4.60
CA LYS A 275 -22.80 -18.12 -4.48
C LYS A 275 -23.02 -18.55 -3.03
N LEU A 276 -23.05 -17.58 -2.12
CA LEU A 276 -23.32 -17.77 -0.70
C LEU A 276 -24.83 -17.64 -0.43
N THR A 277 -25.24 -18.01 0.78
CA THR A 277 -26.62 -17.93 1.27
C THR A 277 -26.69 -17.21 2.62
N LEU A 278 -25.87 -16.18 2.80
CA LEU A 278 -25.87 -15.39 4.04
C LEU A 278 -27.19 -14.61 4.19
N PRO A 279 -27.67 -14.42 5.44
CA PRO A 279 -28.81 -13.53 5.69
C PRO A 279 -28.53 -12.13 5.12
N GLU A 280 -29.44 -11.58 4.31
CA GLU A 280 -29.31 -10.22 3.74
C GLU A 280 -29.63 -9.16 4.81
N THR A 281 -28.81 -9.11 5.87
CA THR A 281 -28.85 -8.15 6.99
C THR A 281 -27.45 -7.58 7.21
N PRO A 282 -27.31 -6.44 7.90
CA PRO A 282 -26.00 -5.95 8.30
C PRO A 282 -25.19 -7.00 9.05
N MET A 283 -23.91 -7.11 8.77
CA MET A 283 -23.07 -8.22 9.22
C MET A 283 -21.67 -7.75 9.59
N LEU A 284 -21.11 -8.30 10.67
CA LEU A 284 -19.70 -8.16 10.99
C LEU A 284 -18.92 -9.43 10.62
N PHE A 285 -17.82 -9.25 9.91
CA PHE A 285 -16.81 -10.26 9.66
C PHE A 285 -15.65 -9.98 10.61
N VAL A 286 -15.33 -10.91 11.50
CA VAL A 286 -14.31 -10.69 12.53
C VAL A 286 -13.27 -11.79 12.49
N GLU A 287 -12.02 -11.41 12.85
CA GLU A 287 -10.90 -12.34 12.94
C GLU A 287 -10.08 -12.04 14.19
N PHE A 288 -9.63 -13.07 14.87
CA PHE A 288 -8.83 -13.01 16.09
C PHE A 288 -7.53 -13.77 15.88
N HIS A 289 -6.40 -13.17 16.31
CA HIS A 289 -5.06 -13.73 16.24
C HIS A 289 -4.47 -13.91 17.63
N GLY A 290 -3.76 -15.02 17.87
CA GLY A 290 -3.06 -15.25 19.12
C GLY A 290 -2.69 -16.70 19.33
N SER A 291 -2.57 -17.13 20.59
CA SER A 291 -2.55 -18.55 20.96
C SER A 291 -3.95 -19.15 20.92
N GLU A 292 -4.08 -20.48 20.90
CA GLU A 292 -5.37 -21.17 20.90
C GLU A 292 -6.30 -20.69 22.02
N SER A 293 -5.79 -20.56 23.25
CA SER A 293 -6.57 -20.09 24.39
C SER A 293 -6.98 -18.61 24.23
N SER A 294 -6.08 -17.76 23.71
CA SER A 294 -6.36 -16.34 23.53
C SER A 294 -7.43 -16.08 22.46
N VAL A 295 -7.37 -16.77 21.31
CA VAL A 295 -8.38 -16.57 20.27
C VAL A 295 -9.75 -17.05 20.73
N LYS A 296 -9.82 -18.11 21.53
CA LYS A 296 -11.06 -18.59 22.13
C LYS A 296 -11.66 -17.55 23.09
N GLU A 297 -10.86 -16.99 24.01
CA GLU A 297 -11.32 -15.95 24.93
C GLU A 297 -11.82 -14.71 24.21
N GLN A 298 -11.03 -14.21 23.23
CA GLN A 298 -11.40 -13.05 22.42
C GLN A 298 -12.75 -13.25 21.74
N ALA A 299 -12.95 -14.42 21.17
CA ALA A 299 -14.15 -14.82 20.48
C ALA A 299 -15.38 -14.91 21.39
N GLU A 300 -15.22 -15.52 22.58
CA GLU A 300 -16.29 -15.61 23.58
C GLU A 300 -16.70 -14.21 24.07
N ARG A 301 -15.76 -13.35 24.38
CA ARG A 301 -16.01 -11.96 24.79
C ARG A 301 -16.71 -11.15 23.68
N PHE A 302 -16.27 -11.30 22.42
CA PHE A 302 -16.95 -10.66 21.30
C PHE A 302 -18.39 -11.16 21.14
N ARG A 303 -18.62 -12.47 21.21
CA ARG A 303 -19.96 -13.06 21.13
C ARG A 303 -20.90 -12.48 22.20
N ASP A 304 -20.42 -12.37 23.43
CA ASP A 304 -21.23 -11.86 24.54
C ASP A 304 -21.60 -10.38 24.31
N ILE A 305 -20.64 -9.55 23.83
CA ILE A 305 -20.91 -8.16 23.42
C ILE A 305 -21.91 -8.12 22.25
N ALA A 306 -21.71 -8.94 21.21
CA ALA A 306 -22.61 -8.95 20.06
C ALA A 306 -24.05 -9.29 20.45
N ALA A 307 -24.24 -10.23 21.38
CA ALA A 307 -25.55 -10.61 21.91
C ALA A 307 -26.28 -9.44 22.61
N GLU A 308 -25.57 -8.56 23.34
CA GLU A 308 -26.14 -7.37 23.98
C GLU A 308 -26.74 -6.39 22.96
N PHE A 309 -26.20 -6.37 21.73
CA PHE A 309 -26.68 -5.53 20.62
C PHE A 309 -27.58 -6.28 19.64
N GLY A 310 -28.09 -7.46 20.01
CA GLY A 310 -29.02 -8.25 19.20
C GLY A 310 -28.33 -8.98 18.04
N GLY A 311 -27.03 -9.20 18.12
CA GLY A 311 -26.29 -10.04 17.18
C GLY A 311 -26.85 -11.46 17.18
N GLY A 312 -26.97 -12.02 15.99
CA GLY A 312 -27.46 -13.38 15.77
C GLY A 312 -26.43 -14.46 16.13
N PRO A 313 -26.76 -15.72 15.79
CA PRO A 313 -25.82 -16.81 16.05
C PRO A 313 -24.50 -16.52 15.31
N PHE A 314 -23.41 -16.73 16.05
CA PHE A 314 -22.07 -16.54 15.55
C PHE A 314 -21.60 -17.81 14.84
N GLU A 315 -21.32 -17.72 13.55
CA GLU A 315 -20.78 -18.83 12.78
C GLU A 315 -19.24 -18.75 12.75
N TRP A 316 -18.60 -19.78 13.29
CA TRP A 316 -17.14 -19.86 13.42
C TRP A 316 -16.52 -20.66 12.29
N ALA A 317 -15.38 -20.16 11.79
CA ALA A 317 -14.41 -20.94 11.04
C ALA A 317 -13.09 -20.95 11.84
N THR A 318 -12.65 -22.12 12.27
CA THR A 318 -11.31 -22.35 12.82
C THR A 318 -10.43 -22.97 11.74
N LYS A 319 -9.24 -22.43 11.55
CA LYS A 319 -8.16 -23.06 10.77
C LYS A 319 -7.16 -23.71 11.70
#